data_29669ff8fcf8e3f27dfd918c902ae865
#
_entry.id   29669ff8fcf8e3f27dfd918c902ae865
#
_cell.length_a   1.000
_cell.length_b   1.000
_cell.length_c   1.000
_cell.angle_alpha   90.00
_cell.angle_beta   90.00
_cell.angle_gamma   90.00
#
_symmetry.space_group_name_H-M   'P 1'
#
loop_
_entity.id
_entity.type
_entity.pdbx_description
1 polymer ?
#
loop_
_entity_poly.entity_id
_entity_poly.type
_entity_poly.pdbx_seq_one_letter_code
_entity_poly.pdbx_strand_id
1 'polypeptide(L)'
;MLTGCGASSPTPPEQPQLSAPVNLPFDLAVNVFSSYLSQTAEQACFAASSQGQCRNDGIASNEFLAGLEQLSLFRELSPSVSRHDYELLIANQLTETPATQQGSTKDQPLQSFSEFSVEWRGVQLDSFLVHYWHQDKVTPQDIQQIILRWAAHAEQQHLFTTPYLYKAMGASDYSGQLVLPQTLGKFRLSQQYLYPDPFKGVLARYLHPEFTDAIVDIAVYPVLAPLTHNSAQQVIHELEDAVEQAKTIAAERAMNIDIKKHQHPISDDTGNIHGMMSELAAEGDDSEALYASIYLFRLEDKFVKFSTTFPSRIGDPLVIQALRELTVPGESALMKELRQAL
;
A
#
# COMPACT_ATOMS: atom_id res chain seq x y z
N MET A 1 -58.87 17.59 36.81
CA MET A 1 -58.33 17.78 35.46
C MET A 1 -56.82 17.48 35.56
N LEU A 2 -56.43 16.29 35.16
CA LEU A 2 -55.00 15.86 35.09
C LEU A 2 -54.63 15.92 33.60
N THR A 3 -53.81 16.93 33.27
CA THR A 3 -53.17 17.08 31.96
C THR A 3 -52.00 16.12 31.90
N GLY A 4 -52.15 15.00 31.14
CA GLY A 4 -51.07 14.10 30.84
C GLY A 4 -50.09 14.78 29.87
N CYS A 5 -48.85 14.97 30.31
CA CYS A 5 -47.74 15.25 29.41
C CYS A 5 -47.41 13.96 28.63
N GLY A 6 -47.83 13.86 27.39
CA GLY A 6 -47.35 12.88 26.48
C GLY A 6 -45.88 13.16 26.16
N ALA A 7 -44.97 12.31 26.63
CA ALA A 7 -43.60 12.32 26.15
C ALA A 7 -43.60 11.80 24.70
N SER A 8 -43.32 12.69 23.76
CA SER A 8 -43.09 12.30 22.36
C SER A 8 -41.81 11.50 22.29
N SER A 9 -41.92 10.31 21.76
CA SER A 9 -40.75 9.46 21.47
C SER A 9 -39.76 10.18 20.55
N PRO A 10 -38.46 10.06 20.81
CA PRO A 10 -37.49 10.69 19.91
C PRO A 10 -37.56 10.01 18.55
N THR A 11 -37.96 10.80 17.54
CA THR A 11 -37.89 10.36 16.16
C THR A 11 -36.41 10.20 15.77
N PRO A 12 -36.01 9.07 15.11
CA PRO A 12 -34.66 8.93 14.61
C PRO A 12 -34.27 10.15 13.77
N PRO A 13 -33.03 10.66 13.89
CA PRO A 13 -32.59 11.74 13.02
C PRO A 13 -32.64 11.30 11.58
N GLU A 14 -33.11 12.19 10.69
CA GLU A 14 -33.10 11.91 9.26
C GLU A 14 -31.66 11.72 8.80
N GLN A 15 -31.35 10.54 8.30
CA GLN A 15 -30.00 10.21 7.81
C GLN A 15 -29.99 10.42 6.29
N PRO A 16 -29.05 11.25 5.77
CA PRO A 16 -28.93 11.42 4.33
C PRO A 16 -28.56 10.07 3.69
N GLN A 17 -29.30 9.70 2.65
CA GLN A 17 -28.95 8.56 1.83
C GLN A 17 -27.79 8.94 0.93
N LEU A 18 -26.71 8.17 0.99
CA LEU A 18 -25.56 8.33 0.11
C LEU A 18 -25.78 7.52 -1.17
N SER A 19 -25.46 8.14 -2.30
CA SER A 19 -25.23 7.43 -3.55
C SER A 19 -23.81 6.86 -3.55
N ALA A 20 -23.57 5.83 -4.37
CA ALA A 20 -22.22 5.29 -4.52
C ALA A 20 -21.23 6.39 -4.93
N PRO A 21 -20.03 6.43 -4.33
CA PRO A 21 -18.96 7.32 -4.74
C PRO A 21 -18.66 7.19 -6.25
N VAL A 22 -18.21 8.28 -6.88
CA VAL A 22 -18.06 8.35 -8.34
C VAL A 22 -16.87 7.54 -8.85
N ASN A 23 -15.85 7.31 -8.00
CA ASN A 23 -14.58 6.65 -8.39
C ASN A 23 -14.46 5.20 -7.90
N LEU A 24 -15.56 4.44 -7.93
CA LEU A 24 -15.52 3.01 -7.63
C LEU A 24 -15.47 2.16 -8.93
N PRO A 25 -14.93 0.96 -8.88
CA PRO A 25 -14.34 0.26 -7.73
C PRO A 25 -12.93 0.74 -7.38
N PHE A 26 -12.52 0.48 -6.12
CA PHE A 26 -11.09 0.55 -5.76
C PHE A 26 -10.32 -0.51 -6.55
N ASP A 27 -9.30 -0.11 -7.31
CA ASP A 27 -8.55 -1.03 -8.18
C ASP A 27 -7.55 -1.88 -7.41
N LEU A 28 -8.05 -2.66 -6.47
CA LEU A 28 -7.26 -3.60 -5.69
C LEU A 28 -8.07 -4.83 -5.28
N ALA A 29 -7.34 -5.86 -4.87
CA ALA A 29 -7.89 -7.03 -4.22
C ALA A 29 -7.72 -6.91 -2.70
N VAL A 30 -8.72 -7.37 -1.94
CA VAL A 30 -8.73 -7.25 -0.47
C VAL A 30 -9.24 -8.53 0.19
N ASN A 31 -8.62 -8.89 1.32
CA ASN A 31 -9.17 -9.90 2.22
C ASN A 31 -10.20 -9.24 3.13
N VAL A 32 -11.35 -9.88 3.35
CA VAL A 32 -12.40 -9.32 4.21
C VAL A 32 -12.69 -10.26 5.37
N PHE A 33 -12.59 -9.72 6.58
CA PHE A 33 -12.93 -10.39 7.83
C PHE A 33 -14.09 -9.65 8.49
N SER A 34 -15.30 -10.12 8.31
CA SER A 34 -16.54 -9.44 8.71
C SER A 34 -17.09 -9.88 10.07
N SER A 35 -16.29 -10.57 10.88
CA SER A 35 -16.53 -10.83 12.29
C SER A 35 -15.22 -10.54 13.04
N TYR A 36 -15.11 -9.34 13.53
CA TYR A 36 -13.93 -8.84 14.26
C TYR A 36 -14.39 -8.15 15.53
N LEU A 37 -13.61 -8.23 16.61
CA LEU A 37 -13.93 -7.57 17.87
C LEU A 37 -13.31 -6.17 17.90
N SER A 38 -14.14 -5.16 18.15
CA SER A 38 -13.70 -3.78 18.29
C SER A 38 -14.12 -3.18 19.63
N GLN A 39 -13.15 -2.73 20.37
CA GLN A 39 -13.39 -1.98 21.61
C GLN A 39 -14.07 -0.63 21.32
N THR A 40 -13.75 0.00 20.21
CA THR A 40 -14.35 1.29 19.79
C THR A 40 -15.84 1.13 19.52
N ALA A 41 -16.22 0.13 18.71
CA ALA A 41 -17.62 -0.15 18.39
C ALA A 41 -18.40 -0.55 19.65
N GLU A 42 -17.80 -1.35 20.52
CA GLU A 42 -18.39 -1.77 21.79
C GLU A 42 -18.65 -0.58 22.72
N GLN A 43 -17.66 0.25 22.96
CA GLN A 43 -17.79 1.46 23.81
C GLN A 43 -18.83 2.43 23.26
N ALA A 44 -18.86 2.65 21.94
CA ALA A 44 -19.83 3.52 21.31
C ALA A 44 -21.26 3.00 21.47
N CYS A 45 -21.47 1.68 21.32
CA CYS A 45 -22.77 1.04 21.52
C CYS A 45 -23.22 1.16 22.97
N PHE A 46 -22.37 0.86 23.96
CA PHE A 46 -22.70 0.98 25.37
C PHE A 46 -23.04 2.42 25.77
N ALA A 47 -22.34 3.40 25.21
CA ALA A 47 -22.61 4.81 25.48
C ALA A 47 -23.99 5.25 24.91
N ALA A 48 -24.44 4.65 23.83
CA ALA A 48 -25.73 4.95 23.18
C ALA A 48 -26.90 4.13 23.74
N SER A 49 -26.63 2.97 24.33
CA SER A 49 -27.66 2.11 24.90
C SER A 49 -28.11 2.60 26.26
N SER A 50 -29.41 2.89 26.40
CA SER A 50 -30.00 3.35 27.68
C SER A 50 -29.89 2.33 28.80
N GLN A 51 -29.67 1.08 28.50
CA GLN A 51 -29.55 -0.04 29.47
C GLN A 51 -28.19 -0.75 29.41
N GLY A 52 -27.25 -0.25 28.62
CA GLY A 52 -25.93 -0.81 28.48
C GLY A 52 -25.88 -2.21 27.88
N GLN A 53 -26.89 -2.55 27.05
CA GLN A 53 -26.94 -3.85 26.37
C GLN A 53 -26.67 -3.70 24.89
N CYS A 54 -25.62 -4.40 24.43
CA CYS A 54 -25.17 -4.42 23.05
C CYS A 54 -24.88 -5.85 22.64
N ARG A 55 -25.23 -6.18 21.41
CA ARG A 55 -24.95 -7.49 20.82
C ARG A 55 -23.82 -7.37 19.80
N ASN A 56 -22.75 -8.09 20.06
CA ASN A 56 -21.68 -8.27 19.07
C ASN A 56 -22.18 -9.08 17.88
N ASP A 57 -21.71 -8.79 16.70
CA ASP A 57 -22.15 -9.38 15.44
C ASP A 57 -23.67 -9.35 15.25
N GLY A 58 -24.29 -8.25 15.69
CA GLY A 58 -25.73 -8.03 15.56
C GLY A 58 -26.21 -7.95 14.11
N ILE A 59 -25.31 -7.57 13.20
CA ILE A 59 -25.41 -7.74 11.75
C ILE A 59 -24.52 -8.92 11.39
N ALA A 60 -25.07 -9.93 10.72
CA ALA A 60 -24.31 -11.14 10.41
C ALA A 60 -23.19 -10.87 9.39
N SER A 61 -22.06 -11.55 9.54
CA SER A 61 -20.85 -11.35 8.72
C SER A 61 -21.09 -11.53 7.22
N ASN A 62 -21.96 -12.48 6.84
CA ASN A 62 -22.33 -12.71 5.45
C ASN A 62 -23.15 -11.57 4.83
N GLU A 63 -23.84 -10.77 5.63
CA GLU A 63 -24.62 -9.62 5.16
C GLU A 63 -23.69 -8.47 4.75
N PHE A 64 -22.58 -8.23 5.47
CA PHE A 64 -21.56 -7.28 5.06
C PHE A 64 -20.84 -7.72 3.77
N LEU A 65 -20.48 -9.01 3.67
CA LEU A 65 -19.87 -9.56 2.45
C LEU A 65 -20.78 -9.38 1.25
N ALA A 66 -22.07 -9.76 1.38
CA ALA A 66 -23.07 -9.60 0.32
C ALA A 66 -23.24 -8.12 -0.08
N GLY A 67 -23.22 -7.19 0.88
CA GLY A 67 -23.30 -5.76 0.62
C GLY A 67 -22.08 -5.23 -0.13
N LEU A 68 -20.87 -5.64 0.24
CA LEU A 68 -19.62 -5.27 -0.45
C LEU A 68 -19.58 -5.80 -1.88
N GLU A 69 -19.99 -7.05 -2.11
CA GLU A 69 -20.08 -7.67 -3.44
C GLU A 69 -21.11 -6.95 -4.32
N GLN A 70 -22.29 -6.66 -3.77
CA GLN A 70 -23.38 -6.00 -4.48
C GLN A 70 -23.01 -4.58 -4.93
N LEU A 71 -22.22 -3.86 -4.12
CA LEU A 71 -21.71 -2.52 -4.43
C LEU A 71 -20.49 -2.57 -5.35
N SER A 72 -19.89 -3.72 -5.57
CA SER A 72 -18.69 -3.91 -6.41
C SER A 72 -17.55 -2.94 -6.02
N LEU A 73 -17.30 -2.78 -4.72
CA LEU A 73 -16.35 -1.77 -4.22
C LEU A 73 -14.89 -2.10 -4.52
N PHE A 74 -14.56 -3.37 -4.72
CA PHE A 74 -13.20 -3.83 -4.96
C PHE A 74 -13.15 -4.68 -6.24
N ARG A 75 -11.98 -4.75 -6.87
CA ARG A 75 -11.76 -5.62 -8.02
C ARG A 75 -11.92 -7.10 -7.65
N GLU A 76 -11.47 -7.48 -6.46
CA GLU A 76 -11.56 -8.84 -5.93
C GLU A 76 -11.76 -8.80 -4.42
N LEU A 77 -12.70 -9.60 -3.94
CA LEU A 77 -12.98 -9.82 -2.51
C LEU A 77 -12.66 -11.28 -2.16
N SER A 78 -11.80 -11.48 -1.16
CA SER A 78 -11.45 -12.81 -0.67
C SER A 78 -11.89 -12.94 0.79
N PRO A 79 -13.00 -13.61 1.08
CA PRO A 79 -13.39 -13.93 2.45
C PRO A 79 -12.50 -15.06 3.00
N SER A 80 -11.99 -14.91 4.19
CA SER A 80 -11.37 -15.98 4.99
C SER A 80 -9.95 -16.48 4.64
N VAL A 81 -9.25 -15.94 3.66
CA VAL A 81 -7.85 -16.34 3.39
C VAL A 81 -7.01 -15.10 3.07
N SER A 82 -5.94 -14.91 3.82
CA SER A 82 -4.98 -13.84 3.54
C SER A 82 -4.18 -14.17 2.27
N ARG A 83 -4.62 -13.64 1.13
CA ARG A 83 -3.93 -13.75 -0.17
C ARG A 83 -3.45 -12.40 -0.70
N HIS A 84 -3.98 -11.33 -0.12
CA HIS A 84 -3.75 -9.97 -0.59
C HIS A 84 -3.07 -9.17 0.51
N ASP A 85 -2.35 -8.14 0.11
CA ASP A 85 -1.64 -7.27 1.04
C ASP A 85 -2.59 -6.41 1.90
N TYR A 86 -3.78 -6.09 1.38
CA TYR A 86 -4.79 -5.33 2.09
C TYR A 86 -5.84 -6.24 2.74
N GLU A 87 -6.20 -5.88 3.97
CA GLU A 87 -7.23 -6.54 4.76
C GLU A 87 -8.26 -5.51 5.24
N LEU A 88 -9.54 -5.84 5.13
CA LEU A 88 -10.66 -5.08 5.65
C LEU A 88 -11.29 -5.87 6.79
N LEU A 89 -11.13 -5.38 8.01
CA LEU A 89 -11.70 -5.94 9.22
C LEU A 89 -12.98 -5.19 9.55
N ILE A 90 -14.08 -5.90 9.77
CA ILE A 90 -15.38 -5.30 10.09
C ILE A 90 -15.84 -5.85 11.44
N ALA A 91 -16.01 -4.93 12.39
CA ALA A 91 -16.64 -5.20 13.68
C ALA A 91 -17.98 -4.51 13.73
N ASN A 92 -18.98 -5.12 14.35
CA ASN A 92 -20.25 -4.45 14.54
C ASN A 92 -20.90 -4.77 15.89
N GLN A 93 -21.57 -3.77 16.43
CA GLN A 93 -22.39 -3.85 17.62
C GLN A 93 -23.79 -3.34 17.32
N LEU A 94 -24.78 -3.99 17.89
CA LEU A 94 -26.18 -3.60 17.75
C LEU A 94 -26.79 -3.40 19.15
N THR A 95 -27.49 -2.27 19.36
CA THR A 95 -28.22 -2.05 20.62
C THR A 95 -29.31 -3.09 20.81
N GLU A 96 -29.44 -3.64 22.01
CA GLU A 96 -30.51 -4.59 22.35
C GLU A 96 -31.64 -3.88 23.09
N THR A 97 -32.87 -4.22 22.73
CA THR A 97 -34.06 -3.85 23.50
C THR A 97 -34.38 -4.99 24.47
N PRO A 98 -34.41 -4.76 25.79
CA PRO A 98 -34.66 -5.82 26.73
C PRO A 98 -36.02 -6.51 26.54
N ALA A 99 -36.02 -7.83 26.49
CA ALA A 99 -37.22 -8.65 26.31
C ALA A 99 -38.26 -8.49 27.46
N THR A 100 -37.87 -7.92 28.60
CA THR A 100 -38.72 -7.78 29.80
C THR A 100 -39.69 -6.60 29.74
N GLN A 101 -39.62 -5.73 28.73
CA GLN A 101 -40.53 -4.60 28.56
C GLN A 101 -41.53 -4.75 27.41
N GLN A 102 -42.11 -5.90 27.24
CA GLN A 102 -43.21 -6.14 26.26
C GLN A 102 -44.46 -5.30 26.49
N GLY A 103 -44.45 -4.36 27.42
CA GLY A 103 -45.64 -3.57 27.78
C GLY A 103 -45.48 -2.05 27.78
N SER A 104 -44.28 -1.49 27.69
CA SER A 104 -44.11 -0.05 27.82
C SER A 104 -42.78 0.41 27.27
N THR A 105 -42.76 0.92 26.13
CA THR A 105 -41.80 1.70 25.34
C THR A 105 -41.51 1.07 23.98
N LYS A 106 -42.40 1.34 23.07
CA LYS A 106 -42.32 0.98 21.65
C LYS A 106 -41.28 1.76 20.85
N ASP A 107 -40.36 2.54 21.47
CA ASP A 107 -39.78 3.64 20.71
C ASP A 107 -38.31 3.97 21.00
N GLN A 108 -37.47 3.01 21.32
CA GLN A 108 -36.04 3.27 21.13
C GLN A 108 -35.60 2.70 19.77
N PRO A 109 -35.19 3.57 18.84
CA PRO A 109 -34.74 3.12 17.54
C PRO A 109 -33.50 2.25 17.68
N LEU A 110 -33.47 1.17 16.93
CA LEU A 110 -32.35 0.24 16.87
C LEU A 110 -31.12 0.96 16.28
N GLN A 111 -29.95 0.79 16.88
CA GLN A 111 -28.74 1.47 16.45
C GLN A 111 -27.63 0.44 16.22
N SER A 112 -26.87 0.61 15.15
CA SER A 112 -25.66 -0.16 14.89
C SER A 112 -24.42 0.73 14.89
N PHE A 113 -23.32 0.15 15.34
CA PHE A 113 -21.98 0.73 15.40
C PHE A 113 -21.07 -0.23 14.66
N SER A 114 -20.70 0.13 13.43
CA SER A 114 -19.86 -0.69 12.57
C SER A 114 -18.51 -0.03 12.37
N GLU A 115 -17.45 -0.66 12.83
CA GLU A 115 -16.08 -0.19 12.62
C GLU A 115 -15.46 -0.95 11.46
N PHE A 116 -14.86 -0.20 10.54
CA PHE A 116 -14.13 -0.70 9.39
C PHE A 116 -12.66 -0.34 9.60
N SER A 117 -11.82 -1.34 9.84
CA SER A 117 -10.37 -1.18 9.94
C SER A 117 -9.71 -1.68 8.68
N VAL A 118 -8.84 -0.86 8.10
CA VAL A 118 -8.02 -1.21 6.94
C VAL A 118 -6.61 -1.49 7.41
N GLU A 119 -6.10 -2.67 7.06
CA GLU A 119 -4.73 -3.08 7.36
C GLU A 119 -3.97 -3.37 6.06
N TRP A 120 -2.65 -3.19 6.12
CA TRP A 120 -1.71 -3.62 5.10
C TRP A 120 -0.69 -4.56 5.74
N ARG A 121 -0.71 -5.84 5.34
CA ARG A 121 0.14 -6.91 5.90
C ARG A 121 0.13 -6.92 7.44
N GLY A 122 -1.06 -6.79 8.04
CA GLY A 122 -1.25 -6.80 9.49
C GLY A 122 -0.92 -5.48 10.21
N VAL A 123 -0.61 -4.40 9.48
CA VAL A 123 -0.41 -3.07 10.05
C VAL A 123 -1.63 -2.22 9.77
N GLN A 124 -2.28 -1.74 10.83
CA GLN A 124 -3.46 -0.89 10.72
C GLN A 124 -3.11 0.46 10.08
N LEU A 125 -3.79 0.78 8.99
CA LEU A 125 -3.63 2.03 8.25
C LEU A 125 -4.68 3.06 8.62
N ASP A 126 -5.92 2.62 8.83
CA ASP A 126 -7.07 3.46 9.13
C ASP A 126 -8.13 2.68 9.90
N SER A 127 -8.96 3.39 10.64
CA SER A 127 -10.16 2.85 11.28
C SER A 127 -11.25 3.90 11.28
N PHE A 128 -12.45 3.52 10.85
CA PHE A 128 -13.60 4.42 10.76
C PHE A 128 -14.85 3.77 11.32
N LEU A 129 -15.46 4.42 12.32
CA LEU A 129 -16.69 3.99 12.96
C LEU A 129 -17.90 4.62 12.28
N VAL A 130 -18.81 3.79 11.78
CA VAL A 130 -20.10 4.19 11.24
C VAL A 130 -21.19 3.94 12.28
N HIS A 131 -21.85 5.00 12.74
CA HIS A 131 -23.08 4.91 13.52
C HIS A 131 -24.29 5.01 12.59
N TYR A 132 -25.24 4.05 12.71
CA TYR A 132 -26.42 4.02 11.87
C TYR A 132 -27.69 3.72 12.69
N TRP A 133 -28.79 4.41 12.35
CA TRP A 133 -30.11 4.24 12.95
C TRP A 133 -30.99 3.39 12.04
N HIS A 134 -31.62 2.35 12.61
CA HIS A 134 -32.58 1.50 11.92
C HIS A 134 -33.99 1.83 12.38
N GLN A 135 -34.99 1.63 11.53
CA GLN A 135 -36.39 1.85 11.93
C GLN A 135 -36.85 0.79 12.94
N ASP A 136 -37.08 -0.44 12.47
CA ASP A 136 -37.53 -1.57 13.30
C ASP A 136 -36.54 -2.71 13.34
N LYS A 137 -35.83 -2.93 12.25
CA LYS A 137 -34.85 -4.00 12.04
C LYS A 137 -33.77 -3.57 11.05
N VAL A 138 -32.66 -4.24 11.09
CA VAL A 138 -31.60 -4.08 10.08
C VAL A 138 -32.11 -4.60 8.74
N THR A 139 -31.94 -3.82 7.68
CA THR A 139 -32.30 -4.17 6.31
C THR A 139 -31.06 -4.23 5.40
N PRO A 140 -31.10 -4.95 4.26
CA PRO A 140 -30.00 -4.92 3.29
C PRO A 140 -29.66 -3.50 2.80
N GLN A 141 -30.66 -2.61 2.69
CA GLN A 141 -30.42 -1.20 2.34
C GLN A 141 -29.64 -0.48 3.43
N ASP A 142 -29.93 -0.73 4.70
CA ASP A 142 -29.18 -0.12 5.81
C ASP A 142 -27.71 -0.53 5.75
N ILE A 143 -27.46 -1.82 5.50
CA ILE A 143 -26.08 -2.35 5.38
C ILE A 143 -25.36 -1.68 4.22
N GLN A 144 -26.00 -1.52 3.06
CA GLN A 144 -25.44 -0.78 1.94
C GLN A 144 -25.11 0.67 2.32
N GLN A 145 -25.98 1.36 3.05
CA GLN A 145 -25.74 2.73 3.50
C GLN A 145 -24.60 2.82 4.51
N ILE A 146 -24.44 1.83 5.39
CA ILE A 146 -23.31 1.74 6.31
C ILE A 146 -22.00 1.58 5.51
N ILE A 147 -21.98 0.66 4.55
CA ILE A 147 -20.82 0.41 3.69
C ILE A 147 -20.49 1.67 2.85
N LEU A 148 -21.48 2.32 2.25
CA LEU A 148 -21.29 3.53 1.45
C LEU A 148 -20.72 4.70 2.25
N ARG A 149 -21.08 4.84 3.53
CA ARG A 149 -20.50 5.87 4.42
C ARG A 149 -19.02 5.61 4.66
N TRP A 150 -18.66 4.37 4.91
CA TRP A 150 -17.26 3.99 5.01
C TRP A 150 -16.51 4.18 3.66
N ALA A 151 -17.09 3.75 2.54
CA ALA A 151 -16.50 3.91 1.22
C ALA A 151 -16.24 5.38 0.86
N ALA A 152 -17.19 6.28 1.22
CA ALA A 152 -17.00 7.72 1.05
C ALA A 152 -15.84 8.27 1.89
N HIS A 153 -15.68 7.79 3.14
CA HIS A 153 -14.51 8.12 3.95
C HIS A 153 -13.21 7.60 3.31
N ALA A 154 -13.20 6.34 2.87
CA ALA A 154 -12.03 5.73 2.23
C ALA A 154 -11.60 6.47 0.97
N GLU A 155 -12.56 6.90 0.13
CA GLU A 155 -12.30 7.72 -1.06
C GLU A 155 -11.77 9.10 -0.67
N GLN A 156 -12.39 9.78 0.27
CA GLN A 156 -11.98 11.11 0.74
C GLN A 156 -10.56 11.13 1.31
N GLN A 157 -10.18 10.07 2.03
CA GLN A 157 -8.85 9.91 2.60
C GLN A 157 -7.84 9.33 1.61
N HIS A 158 -8.28 8.87 0.44
CA HIS A 158 -7.44 8.16 -0.55
C HIS A 158 -6.76 6.91 0.02
N LEU A 159 -7.45 6.15 0.89
CA LEU A 159 -6.88 5.06 1.71
C LEU A 159 -6.10 4.03 0.90
N PHE A 160 -6.57 3.71 -0.30
CA PHE A 160 -6.00 2.65 -1.13
C PHE A 160 -5.01 3.16 -2.18
N THR A 161 -4.44 4.34 -1.96
CA THR A 161 -3.41 4.89 -2.85
C THR A 161 -2.01 4.65 -2.31
N THR A 162 -1.04 4.48 -3.22
CA THR A 162 0.37 4.32 -2.84
C THR A 162 0.89 5.47 -1.98
N PRO A 163 0.62 6.76 -2.27
CA PRO A 163 1.03 7.86 -1.41
C PRO A 163 0.46 7.81 0.01
N TYR A 164 -0.81 7.40 0.15
CA TYR A 164 -1.42 7.21 1.46
C TYR A 164 -0.73 6.11 2.25
N LEU A 165 -0.51 4.93 1.62
CA LEU A 165 0.18 3.81 2.25
C LEU A 165 1.56 4.23 2.78
N TYR A 166 2.37 4.90 1.95
CA TYR A 166 3.70 5.36 2.37
C TYR A 166 3.63 6.30 3.57
N LYS A 167 2.69 7.23 3.56
CA LYS A 167 2.48 8.16 4.68
C LYS A 167 2.02 7.44 5.94
N ALA A 168 1.02 6.57 5.84
CA ALA A 168 0.46 5.83 6.98
C ALA A 168 1.48 4.90 7.61
N MET A 169 2.29 4.23 6.80
CA MET A 169 3.38 3.36 7.26
C MET A 169 4.60 4.12 7.78
N GLY A 170 4.68 5.44 7.62
CA GLY A 170 5.89 6.19 7.91
C GLY A 170 7.08 5.78 7.03
N ALA A 171 6.82 5.38 5.79
CA ALA A 171 7.85 4.99 4.81
C ALA A 171 8.61 6.19 4.26
N SER A 172 9.66 5.94 3.46
CA SER A 172 10.49 7.01 2.87
C SER A 172 9.69 7.89 1.91
N ASP A 173 9.84 9.20 2.03
CA ASP A 173 9.19 10.17 1.14
C ASP A 173 9.98 10.33 -0.17
N TYR A 174 9.74 9.41 -1.10
CA TYR A 174 10.35 9.49 -2.43
C TYR A 174 9.74 10.59 -3.31
N SER A 175 8.56 11.09 -2.99
CA SER A 175 7.90 12.14 -3.78
C SER A 175 8.44 13.54 -3.45
N GLY A 176 8.77 13.79 -2.17
CA GLY A 176 9.22 15.11 -1.71
C GLY A 176 10.73 15.23 -1.51
N GLN A 177 11.43 14.12 -1.21
CA GLN A 177 12.84 14.16 -0.81
C GLN A 177 13.80 13.50 -1.80
N LEU A 178 13.33 12.65 -2.70
CA LEU A 178 14.18 12.10 -3.75
C LEU A 178 14.39 13.14 -4.84
N VAL A 179 15.67 13.50 -5.06
CA VAL A 179 16.06 14.35 -6.17
C VAL A 179 16.73 13.50 -7.24
N LEU A 180 16.18 13.57 -8.45
CA LEU A 180 16.70 12.87 -9.62
C LEU A 180 17.09 13.88 -10.69
N PRO A 181 18.22 13.70 -11.39
CA PRO A 181 18.59 14.57 -12.52
C PRO A 181 17.53 14.48 -13.62
N GLN A 182 17.19 15.58 -14.26
CA GLN A 182 16.25 15.60 -15.38
C GLN A 182 16.85 15.01 -16.66
N THR A 183 18.17 15.01 -16.76
CA THR A 183 18.92 14.48 -17.90
C THR A 183 20.17 13.76 -17.45
N LEU A 184 20.56 12.70 -18.17
CA LEU A 184 21.82 11.98 -18.02
C LEU A 184 22.50 11.94 -19.39
N GLY A 185 23.46 12.82 -19.62
CA GLY A 185 23.98 13.04 -20.97
C GLY A 185 22.83 13.40 -21.94
N LYS A 186 22.58 12.56 -22.93
CA LYS A 186 21.47 12.73 -23.88
C LYS A 186 20.14 12.09 -23.42
N PHE A 187 20.16 11.26 -22.39
CA PHE A 187 18.96 10.62 -21.85
C PHE A 187 18.11 11.62 -21.06
N ARG A 188 16.80 11.49 -21.16
CA ARG A 188 15.83 12.33 -20.44
C ARG A 188 14.96 11.47 -19.52
N LEU A 189 14.69 11.96 -18.32
CA LEU A 189 13.72 11.35 -17.42
C LEU A 189 12.36 11.29 -18.12
N SER A 190 11.87 10.08 -18.36
CA SER A 190 10.60 9.82 -19.03
C SER A 190 9.50 9.46 -18.06
N GLN A 191 9.82 8.68 -17.02
CA GLN A 191 8.84 8.16 -16.08
C GLN A 191 9.48 7.97 -14.71
N GLN A 192 8.70 8.27 -13.67
CA GLN A 192 9.01 7.90 -12.29
C GLN A 192 7.83 7.09 -11.76
N TYR A 193 8.10 5.91 -11.24
CA TYR A 193 7.08 4.99 -10.73
C TYR A 193 7.37 4.64 -9.27
N LEU A 194 6.46 5.02 -8.37
CA LEU A 194 6.47 4.63 -6.97
C LEU A 194 5.79 3.27 -6.83
N TYR A 195 6.53 2.27 -6.35
CA TYR A 195 5.97 0.94 -6.17
C TYR A 195 4.89 0.92 -5.06
N PRO A 196 3.81 0.13 -5.23
CA PRO A 196 2.80 -0.03 -4.18
C PRO A 196 3.35 -0.65 -2.89
N ASP A 197 4.47 -1.37 -2.97
CA ASP A 197 5.17 -1.93 -1.82
C ASP A 197 6.26 -0.96 -1.34
N PRO A 198 6.17 -0.40 -0.11
CA PRO A 198 7.16 0.54 0.43
C PRO A 198 8.60 0.03 0.46
N PHE A 199 8.79 -1.29 0.50
CA PHE A 199 10.11 -1.90 0.48
C PHE A 199 10.76 -1.98 -0.91
N LYS A 200 9.97 -1.75 -1.97
CA LYS A 200 10.47 -1.70 -3.36
C LYS A 200 10.84 -0.30 -3.82
N GLY A 201 10.42 0.72 -3.06
CA GLY A 201 10.77 2.12 -3.31
C GLY A 201 10.27 2.66 -4.65
N VAL A 202 11.16 3.23 -5.44
CA VAL A 202 10.85 3.96 -6.68
C VAL A 202 11.74 3.52 -7.83
N LEU A 203 11.20 3.55 -9.05
CA LEU A 203 11.91 3.36 -10.31
C LEU A 203 11.80 4.62 -11.16
N ALA A 204 12.92 5.13 -11.64
CA ALA A 204 12.98 6.22 -12.61
C ALA A 204 13.56 5.71 -13.93
N ARG A 205 12.90 5.97 -15.03
CA ARG A 205 13.30 5.54 -16.38
C ARG A 205 13.71 6.71 -17.23
N TYR A 206 14.89 6.61 -17.83
CA TYR A 206 15.44 7.56 -18.77
C TYR A 206 15.54 6.95 -20.16
N LEU A 207 15.09 7.70 -21.15
CA LEU A 207 15.08 7.27 -22.55
C LEU A 207 16.01 8.16 -23.39
N HIS A 208 16.69 7.54 -24.37
CA HIS A 208 17.46 8.27 -25.36
C HIS A 208 16.54 8.76 -26.48
N PRO A 209 16.64 10.02 -26.94
CA PRO A 209 15.72 10.58 -27.94
C PRO A 209 15.84 9.96 -29.32
N GLU A 210 16.99 9.40 -29.67
CA GLU A 210 17.28 8.84 -31.01
C GLU A 210 17.34 7.30 -31.00
N PHE A 211 17.54 6.67 -29.84
CA PHE A 211 17.70 5.21 -29.69
C PHE A 211 16.67 4.67 -28.71
N THR A 212 15.57 4.11 -29.23
CA THR A 212 14.44 3.65 -28.42
C THR A 212 14.79 2.52 -27.46
N ASP A 213 15.79 1.71 -27.81
CA ASP A 213 16.23 0.56 -27.01
C ASP A 213 17.32 0.92 -25.98
N ALA A 214 17.85 2.15 -26.04
CA ALA A 214 18.81 2.65 -25.07
C ALA A 214 18.06 3.21 -23.86
N ILE A 215 18.13 2.49 -22.74
CA ILE A 215 17.41 2.81 -21.51
C ILE A 215 18.39 2.88 -20.34
N VAL A 216 18.15 3.82 -19.45
CA VAL A 216 18.76 3.86 -18.10
C VAL A 216 17.63 3.84 -17.10
N ASP A 217 17.58 2.80 -16.27
CA ASP A 217 16.67 2.71 -15.14
C ASP A 217 17.45 2.96 -13.83
N ILE A 218 16.88 3.79 -12.95
CA ILE A 218 17.39 4.04 -11.59
C ILE A 218 16.34 3.58 -10.60
N ALA A 219 16.65 2.55 -9.82
CA ALA A 219 15.80 2.11 -8.71
C ALA A 219 16.42 2.57 -7.38
N VAL A 220 15.59 3.16 -6.51
CA VAL A 220 15.97 3.58 -5.16
C VAL A 220 15.03 2.93 -4.16
N TYR A 221 15.58 2.09 -3.26
CA TYR A 221 14.80 1.33 -2.30
C TYR A 221 15.57 1.12 -0.98
N PRO A 222 14.87 0.86 0.15
CA PRO A 222 15.53 0.77 1.44
C PRO A 222 16.40 -0.50 1.57
N VAL A 223 17.51 -0.37 2.28
CA VAL A 223 18.30 -1.50 2.78
C VAL A 223 17.53 -2.13 3.94
N LEU A 224 17.08 -3.39 3.81
CA LEU A 224 16.31 -4.05 4.85
C LEU A 224 17.18 -4.55 6.00
N ALA A 225 18.43 -4.94 5.71
CA ALA A 225 19.37 -5.43 6.71
C ALA A 225 19.84 -4.30 7.67
N PRO A 226 20.32 -4.64 8.88
CA PRO A 226 20.91 -3.68 9.80
C PRO A 226 22.03 -2.86 9.17
N LEU A 227 22.04 -1.56 9.41
CA LEU A 227 23.00 -0.62 8.80
C LEU A 227 24.43 -0.76 9.37
N THR A 228 24.59 -1.45 10.49
CA THR A 228 25.87 -1.73 11.15
C THR A 228 26.73 -2.76 10.40
N HIS A 229 26.13 -3.53 9.51
CA HIS A 229 26.85 -4.48 8.68
C HIS A 229 27.73 -3.79 7.64
N ASN A 230 28.78 -4.51 7.21
CA ASN A 230 29.70 -4.04 6.17
C ASN A 230 28.92 -3.62 4.89
N SER A 231 28.92 -2.34 4.57
CA SER A 231 28.17 -1.79 3.43
C SER A 231 28.61 -2.38 2.09
N ALA A 232 29.92 -2.67 1.93
CA ALA A 232 30.45 -3.26 0.71
C ALA A 232 29.90 -4.70 0.50
N GLN A 233 29.80 -5.48 1.57
CA GLN A 233 29.25 -6.83 1.48
C GLN A 233 27.76 -6.84 1.17
N GLN A 234 26.99 -5.90 1.71
CA GLN A 234 25.58 -5.74 1.37
C GLN A 234 25.39 -5.36 -0.11
N VAL A 235 26.23 -4.47 -0.64
CA VAL A 235 26.23 -4.10 -2.06
C VAL A 235 26.56 -5.29 -2.95
N ILE A 236 27.57 -6.10 -2.56
CA ILE A 236 27.94 -7.29 -3.33
C ILE A 236 26.76 -8.29 -3.38
N HIS A 237 26.17 -8.60 -2.24
CA HIS A 237 25.06 -9.56 -2.16
C HIS A 237 23.84 -9.09 -2.98
N GLU A 238 23.45 -7.85 -2.83
CA GLU A 238 22.32 -7.28 -3.60
C GLU A 238 22.61 -7.25 -5.11
N LEU A 239 23.87 -7.03 -5.51
CA LEU A 239 24.26 -7.12 -6.92
C LEU A 239 24.17 -8.55 -7.45
N GLU A 240 24.58 -9.55 -6.65
CA GLU A 240 24.44 -10.96 -7.00
C GLU A 240 22.97 -11.32 -7.23
N ASP A 241 22.08 -10.92 -6.32
CA ASP A 241 20.63 -11.12 -6.46
C ASP A 241 20.08 -10.47 -7.74
N ALA A 242 20.53 -9.26 -8.05
CA ALA A 242 20.12 -8.56 -9.28
C ALA A 242 20.62 -9.27 -10.56
N VAL A 243 21.81 -9.83 -10.54
CA VAL A 243 22.37 -10.62 -11.65
C VAL A 243 21.59 -11.93 -11.82
N GLU A 244 21.28 -12.63 -10.74
CA GLU A 244 20.47 -13.87 -10.81
C GLU A 244 19.05 -13.61 -11.31
N GLN A 245 18.43 -12.50 -10.91
CA GLN A 245 17.14 -12.07 -11.47
C GLN A 245 17.24 -11.82 -13.00
N ALA A 246 18.31 -11.15 -13.45
CA ALA A 246 18.54 -10.91 -14.88
C ALA A 246 18.70 -12.23 -15.65
N LYS A 247 19.44 -13.22 -15.10
CA LYS A 247 19.58 -14.56 -15.69
C LYS A 247 18.23 -15.28 -15.80
N THR A 248 17.42 -15.20 -14.74
CA THR A 248 16.08 -15.81 -14.73
C THR A 248 15.20 -15.23 -15.83
N ILE A 249 15.16 -13.90 -15.97
CA ILE A 249 14.38 -13.22 -17.00
C ILE A 249 14.86 -13.57 -18.42
N ALA A 250 16.18 -13.70 -18.61
CA ALA A 250 16.75 -14.09 -19.89
C ALA A 250 16.41 -15.55 -20.24
N ALA A 251 16.48 -16.45 -19.26
CA ALA A 251 16.12 -17.85 -19.44
C ALA A 251 14.64 -18.02 -19.84
N GLU A 252 13.73 -17.23 -19.25
CA GLU A 252 12.31 -17.20 -19.64
C GLU A 252 12.10 -16.77 -21.12
N ARG A 253 13.06 -16.01 -21.66
CA ARG A 253 13.07 -15.55 -23.05
C ARG A 253 13.94 -16.41 -23.98
N ALA A 254 14.38 -17.57 -23.52
CA ALA A 254 15.29 -18.48 -24.22
C ALA A 254 16.61 -17.80 -24.66
N MET A 255 17.13 -16.86 -23.86
CA MET A 255 18.40 -16.19 -24.09
C MET A 255 19.46 -16.70 -23.12
N ASN A 256 20.69 -16.89 -23.63
CA ASN A 256 21.84 -17.22 -22.79
C ASN A 256 22.56 -15.95 -22.36
N ILE A 257 22.87 -15.83 -21.05
CA ILE A 257 23.65 -14.73 -20.53
C ILE A 257 25.12 -15.15 -20.34
N ASP A 258 26.02 -14.33 -20.91
CA ASP A 258 27.43 -14.33 -20.62
C ASP A 258 27.80 -13.13 -19.74
N ILE A 259 28.50 -13.37 -18.62
CA ILE A 259 28.95 -12.32 -17.70
C ILE A 259 30.30 -11.81 -18.20
N LYS A 260 30.33 -10.61 -18.75
CA LYS A 260 31.56 -9.98 -19.27
C LYS A 260 32.38 -9.35 -18.15
N LYS A 261 31.73 -8.76 -17.13
CA LYS A 261 32.36 -8.27 -15.91
C LYS A 261 31.55 -8.70 -14.70
N HIS A 262 32.19 -9.19 -13.66
CA HIS A 262 31.54 -9.63 -12.44
C HIS A 262 32.11 -8.90 -11.23
N GLN A 263 31.22 -8.29 -10.43
CA GLN A 263 31.58 -7.57 -9.18
C GLN A 263 32.76 -6.59 -9.36
N HIS A 264 32.75 -5.87 -10.47
CA HIS A 264 33.82 -4.89 -10.75
C HIS A 264 33.55 -3.61 -9.91
N PRO A 265 34.54 -3.15 -9.13
CA PRO A 265 34.40 -1.93 -8.36
C PRO A 265 34.27 -0.72 -9.27
N ILE A 266 33.37 0.21 -8.91
CA ILE A 266 33.20 1.49 -9.57
C ILE A 266 33.24 2.60 -8.52
N SER A 267 33.96 3.66 -8.82
CA SER A 267 34.05 4.83 -7.96
C SER A 267 34.11 6.09 -8.81
N ASP A 268 33.76 7.23 -8.23
CA ASP A 268 33.99 8.52 -8.84
C ASP A 268 35.47 8.96 -8.69
N ASP A 269 35.86 10.00 -9.45
CA ASP A 269 37.21 10.50 -9.43
C ASP A 269 37.65 11.06 -8.06
N THR A 270 36.70 11.35 -7.18
CA THR A 270 36.98 11.87 -5.81
C THR A 270 37.19 10.75 -4.81
N GLY A 271 36.83 9.50 -5.15
CA GLY A 271 36.85 8.36 -4.25
C GLY A 271 35.81 8.42 -3.13
N ASN A 272 34.79 9.29 -3.23
CA ASN A 272 33.73 9.41 -2.23
C ASN A 272 32.54 8.47 -2.51
N ILE A 273 32.37 8.05 -3.76
CA ILE A 273 31.29 7.19 -4.19
C ILE A 273 31.88 5.83 -4.55
N HIS A 274 31.45 4.81 -3.83
CA HIS A 274 31.89 3.43 -4.04
C HIS A 274 30.70 2.54 -4.32
N GLY A 275 30.80 1.73 -5.36
CA GLY A 275 29.79 0.75 -5.71
C GLY A 275 30.41 -0.47 -6.42
N MET A 276 29.56 -1.35 -6.83
CA MET A 276 29.89 -2.53 -7.60
C MET A 276 29.06 -2.58 -8.88
N MET A 277 29.62 -3.16 -9.93
CA MET A 277 28.89 -3.35 -11.17
C MET A 277 29.12 -4.75 -11.75
N SER A 278 28.16 -5.20 -12.54
CA SER A 278 28.29 -6.38 -13.42
C SER A 278 27.83 -6.02 -14.83
N GLU A 279 28.59 -6.47 -15.84
CA GLU A 279 28.22 -6.34 -17.25
C GLU A 279 27.84 -7.70 -17.82
N LEU A 280 26.68 -7.74 -18.42
CA LEU A 280 26.06 -8.93 -18.98
C LEU A 280 25.91 -8.76 -20.50
N ALA A 281 26.09 -9.84 -21.27
CA ALA A 281 25.69 -9.91 -22.66
C ALA A 281 24.74 -11.10 -22.83
N ALA A 282 23.64 -10.89 -23.54
CA ALA A 282 22.72 -11.96 -23.88
C ALA A 282 22.74 -12.17 -25.38
N GLU A 283 22.90 -13.41 -25.82
CA GLU A 283 22.88 -13.82 -27.22
C GLU A 283 21.73 -14.81 -27.41
N GLY A 284 20.90 -14.56 -28.42
CA GLY A 284 19.89 -15.52 -28.90
C GLY A 284 20.29 -16.06 -30.26
N ASP A 285 19.70 -17.17 -30.69
CA ASP A 285 20.11 -17.96 -31.87
C ASP A 285 20.15 -17.16 -33.19
N ASP A 286 19.40 -16.04 -33.30
CA ASP A 286 19.32 -15.20 -34.54
C ASP A 286 19.33 -13.67 -34.20
N SER A 287 19.78 -13.23 -33.03
CA SER A 287 19.70 -11.83 -32.62
C SER A 287 21.07 -11.18 -32.39
N GLU A 288 21.15 -9.87 -32.60
CA GLU A 288 22.29 -9.08 -32.18
C GLU A 288 22.48 -9.21 -30.65
N ALA A 289 23.72 -9.22 -30.18
CA ALA A 289 24.03 -9.32 -28.76
C ALA A 289 23.39 -8.15 -27.99
N LEU A 290 22.58 -8.47 -27.00
CA LEU A 290 21.99 -7.51 -26.08
C LEU A 290 22.94 -7.32 -24.90
N TYR A 291 23.23 -6.09 -24.55
CA TYR A 291 24.06 -5.76 -23.39
C TYR A 291 23.19 -5.23 -22.26
N ALA A 292 23.58 -5.56 -21.02
CA ALA A 292 23.03 -4.95 -19.83
C ALA A 292 24.16 -4.70 -18.83
N SER A 293 24.17 -3.52 -18.21
CA SER A 293 25.07 -3.24 -17.10
C SER A 293 24.25 -2.91 -15.87
N ILE A 294 24.54 -3.57 -14.77
CA ILE A 294 23.90 -3.38 -13.48
C ILE A 294 24.92 -2.77 -12.54
N TYR A 295 24.56 -1.65 -11.94
CA TYR A 295 25.39 -0.95 -10.95
C TYR A 295 24.63 -0.87 -9.66
N LEU A 296 25.30 -1.06 -8.55
CA LEU A 296 24.72 -0.96 -7.22
C LEU A 296 25.59 -0.13 -6.27
N PHE A 297 24.92 0.79 -5.62
CA PHE A 297 25.49 1.66 -4.60
C PHE A 297 24.65 1.62 -3.35
N ARG A 298 25.26 1.89 -2.21
CA ARG A 298 24.54 2.19 -0.98
C ARG A 298 24.77 3.65 -0.62
N LEU A 299 23.70 4.43 -0.62
CA LEU A 299 23.68 5.81 -0.14
C LEU A 299 22.84 5.86 1.13
N GLU A 300 23.44 6.19 2.25
CA GLU A 300 22.81 6.16 3.58
C GLU A 300 22.16 4.79 3.88
N ASP A 301 20.84 4.73 3.96
CA ASP A 301 20.04 3.55 4.21
C ASP A 301 19.30 3.03 2.96
N LYS A 302 19.71 3.50 1.77
CA LYS A 302 19.11 3.10 0.49
C LYS A 302 20.12 2.39 -0.41
N PHE A 303 19.61 1.39 -1.13
CA PHE A 303 20.26 0.95 -2.35
C PHE A 303 19.85 1.86 -3.51
N VAL A 304 20.81 2.19 -4.33
CA VAL A 304 20.62 2.87 -5.62
C VAL A 304 21.15 1.94 -6.70
N LYS A 305 20.24 1.36 -7.46
CA LYS A 305 20.53 0.41 -8.53
C LYS A 305 20.32 1.07 -9.88
N PHE A 306 21.36 1.08 -10.71
CA PHE A 306 21.24 1.46 -12.11
C PHE A 306 21.20 0.20 -12.98
N SER A 307 20.34 0.21 -13.99
CA SER A 307 20.32 -0.81 -15.03
C SER A 307 20.35 -0.12 -16.39
N THR A 308 21.29 -0.50 -17.24
CA THR A 308 21.40 0.06 -18.60
C THR A 308 21.28 -1.06 -19.63
N THR A 309 20.76 -0.75 -20.82
CA THR A 309 20.64 -1.68 -21.95
C THR A 309 21.83 -1.59 -22.92
N PHE A 310 22.98 -1.16 -22.43
CA PHE A 310 24.20 -0.98 -23.22
C PHE A 310 25.45 -1.23 -22.37
N PRO A 311 26.64 -1.43 -22.99
CA PRO A 311 27.88 -1.74 -22.29
C PRO A 311 28.31 -0.66 -21.28
N SER A 312 29.00 -1.10 -20.24
CA SER A 312 29.48 -0.25 -19.12
C SER A 312 30.34 0.94 -19.58
N ARG A 313 31.13 0.80 -20.65
CA ARG A 313 31.94 1.91 -21.21
C ARG A 313 31.10 3.17 -21.54
N ILE A 314 29.80 2.98 -21.86
CA ILE A 314 28.85 4.06 -22.10
C ILE A 314 28.12 4.41 -20.81
N GLY A 315 27.81 3.41 -19.98
CA GLY A 315 27.07 3.56 -18.73
C GLY A 315 27.83 4.25 -17.62
N ASP A 316 29.12 3.89 -17.43
CA ASP A 316 29.94 4.39 -16.31
C ASP A 316 29.89 5.93 -16.14
N PRO A 317 30.15 6.76 -17.18
CA PRO A 317 30.11 8.21 -17.00
C PRO A 317 28.71 8.74 -16.69
N LEU A 318 27.64 8.12 -17.20
CA LEU A 318 26.26 8.50 -16.93
C LEU A 318 25.85 8.18 -15.48
N VAL A 319 26.26 7.02 -14.99
CA VAL A 319 26.01 6.60 -13.61
C VAL A 319 26.72 7.51 -12.62
N ILE A 320 28.00 7.81 -12.85
CA ILE A 320 28.78 8.73 -12.00
C ILE A 320 28.18 10.14 -12.03
N GLN A 321 27.74 10.62 -13.19
CA GLN A 321 27.02 11.89 -13.29
C GLN A 321 25.75 11.87 -12.44
N ALA A 322 24.92 10.83 -12.60
CA ALA A 322 23.68 10.71 -11.87
C ALA A 322 23.89 10.74 -10.34
N LEU A 323 24.87 9.99 -9.84
CA LEU A 323 25.16 9.90 -8.41
C LEU A 323 25.61 11.23 -7.78
N ARG A 324 26.21 12.13 -8.54
CA ARG A 324 26.60 13.46 -8.07
C ARG A 324 25.41 14.40 -7.90
N GLU A 325 24.36 14.19 -8.68
CA GLU A 325 23.15 15.03 -8.70
C GLU A 325 22.00 14.43 -7.89
N LEU A 326 22.07 13.11 -7.61
CA LEU A 326 21.02 12.36 -6.94
C LEU A 326 21.08 12.59 -5.42
N THR A 327 19.91 12.82 -4.82
CA THR A 327 19.74 12.84 -3.35
C THR A 327 18.67 11.85 -2.97
N VAL A 328 18.97 10.97 -2.00
CA VAL A 328 18.01 9.98 -1.48
C VAL A 328 17.32 10.52 -0.23
N PRO A 329 16.07 10.09 0.04
CA PRO A 329 15.41 10.42 1.30
C PRO A 329 16.17 9.79 2.48
N GLY A 330 16.18 10.48 3.62
CA GLY A 330 16.72 9.94 4.87
C GLY A 330 15.98 8.70 5.37
N GLU A 331 16.53 8.09 6.42
CA GLU A 331 15.95 6.88 7.01
C GLU A 331 14.54 7.15 7.56
N SER A 332 13.57 6.35 7.10
CA SER A 332 12.16 6.48 7.49
C SER A 332 11.87 5.86 8.86
N ALA A 333 10.73 6.25 9.47
CA ALA A 333 10.27 5.66 10.73
C ALA A 333 10.04 4.14 10.60
N LEU A 334 9.37 3.71 9.52
CA LEU A 334 9.17 2.31 9.19
C LEU A 334 10.48 1.52 9.21
N MET A 335 11.53 2.04 8.57
CA MET A 335 12.81 1.34 8.48
C MET A 335 13.57 1.31 9.81
N LYS A 336 13.45 2.35 10.63
CA LYS A 336 14.01 2.37 11.99
C LYS A 336 13.38 1.30 12.86
N GLU A 337 12.05 1.19 12.87
CA GLU A 337 11.31 0.19 13.63
C GLU A 337 11.63 -1.22 13.15
N LEU A 338 11.61 -1.45 11.85
CA LEU A 338 11.94 -2.76 11.28
C LEU A 338 13.35 -3.23 11.69
N ARG A 339 14.35 -2.36 11.60
CA ARG A 339 15.74 -2.70 11.94
C ARG A 339 15.98 -2.88 13.44
N GLN A 340 15.15 -2.29 14.29
CA GLN A 340 15.21 -2.52 15.75
C GLN A 340 14.61 -3.88 16.14
N ALA A 341 13.75 -4.45 15.31
CA ALA A 341 13.12 -5.75 15.52
C ALA A 341 13.96 -6.93 14.98
N LEU A 342 14.98 -6.67 14.15
CA LEU A 342 15.92 -7.66 13.60
C LEU A 342 17.13 -7.87 14.54
#